data_50d07e6aac07e01f0f6c72f1dc7e44e3
#
_entry.id   50d07e6aac07e01f0f6c72f1dc7e44e3
#
_cell.length_a   1.000
_cell.length_b   1.000
_cell.length_c   1.000
_cell.angle_alpha   90.00
_cell.angle_beta   90.00
_cell.angle_gamma   90.00
#
_symmetry.space_group_name_H-M   'P 1'
#
loop_
_entity.id
_entity.type
_entity.pdbx_description
1 polymer ?
#
loop_
_entity_poly.entity_id
_entity_poly.type
_entity_poly.pdbx_seq_one_letter_code
_entity_poly.pdbx_strand_id
1 'polypeptide(L)'
;HVRVPTTVLAQNDSGVGVKNGVNAFGTKNLIGTFQPPAAVINDSAFIDVLPDREKRAGMAEAVKVALIRDADFFEWLEENACLLAGFAAEPLRMLIRRCALLHLRQIAQGGDPFERETARPLDFGHWLAHRLEALANY
;
A
#
# COMPACT_ATOMS: atom_id res chain seq x y z
N HIS A 1 16.81 -2.39 -10.21
CA HIS A 1 15.61 -1.96 -10.94
C HIS A 1 15.08 -0.63 -10.42
N VAL A 2 14.31 0.07 -11.26
CA VAL A 2 13.53 1.25 -10.93
C VAL A 2 12.06 0.87 -11.02
N ARG A 3 11.22 1.36 -10.10
CA ARG A 3 9.78 1.15 -10.13
C ARG A 3 9.05 2.45 -10.47
N VAL A 4 7.99 2.32 -11.28
CA VAL A 4 7.04 3.39 -11.57
C VAL A 4 5.65 2.86 -11.22
N PRO A 5 5.20 2.99 -9.96
CA PRO A 5 3.89 2.50 -9.54
C PRO A 5 2.77 3.29 -10.19
N THR A 6 1.73 2.61 -10.66
CA THR A 6 0.64 3.21 -11.45
C THR A 6 -0.74 3.19 -10.75
N THR A 7 -0.84 2.62 -9.56
CA THR A 7 -2.08 2.58 -8.78
C THR A 7 -1.88 3.20 -7.41
N VAL A 8 -2.97 3.58 -6.72
CA VAL A 8 -2.89 4.10 -5.35
C VAL A 8 -2.20 3.10 -4.44
N LEU A 9 -2.62 1.82 -4.49
CA LEU A 9 -2.02 0.75 -3.68
C LEU A 9 -0.53 0.56 -3.98
N ALA A 10 -0.14 0.62 -5.24
CA ALA A 10 1.26 0.47 -5.61
C ALA A 10 2.10 1.67 -5.17
N GLN A 11 1.57 2.89 -5.24
CA GLN A 11 2.28 4.10 -4.84
C GLN A 11 2.44 4.23 -3.32
N ASN A 12 1.49 3.72 -2.53
CA ASN A 12 1.50 3.86 -1.09
C ASN A 12 2.08 2.65 -0.33
N ASP A 13 2.18 1.46 -0.96
CA ASP A 13 2.64 0.22 -0.34
C ASP A 13 3.58 -0.57 -1.27
N SER A 14 3.05 -1.34 -2.21
CA SER A 14 3.79 -2.40 -2.89
C SER A 14 4.95 -1.87 -3.77
N GLY A 15 4.84 -0.67 -4.31
CA GLY A 15 5.91 -0.03 -5.09
C GLY A 15 7.09 0.40 -4.23
N VAL A 16 6.86 0.81 -2.98
CA VAL A 16 7.91 1.27 -2.05
C VAL A 16 8.49 0.12 -1.22
N GLY A 17 7.79 -1.02 -1.15
CA GLY A 17 8.22 -2.20 -0.40
C GLY A 17 9.40 -2.93 -1.03
N VAL A 18 9.93 -3.92 -0.32
CA VAL A 18 11.07 -4.75 -0.77
C VAL A 18 10.64 -6.07 -1.43
N LYS A 19 9.36 -6.43 -1.28
CA LYS A 19 8.82 -7.67 -1.81
C LYS A 19 8.58 -7.59 -3.31
N ASN A 20 8.95 -8.64 -4.05
CA ASN A 20 8.63 -8.82 -5.46
C ASN A 20 8.08 -10.23 -5.60
N GLY A 21 6.87 -10.37 -6.14
CA GLY A 21 6.23 -11.67 -6.28
C GLY A 21 5.57 -11.85 -7.63
N VAL A 22 5.55 -13.08 -8.10
CA VAL A 22 4.85 -13.51 -9.31
C VAL A 22 3.91 -14.65 -8.95
N ASN A 23 2.68 -14.56 -9.40
CA ASN A 23 1.72 -15.64 -9.27
C ASN A 23 2.04 -16.72 -10.31
N ALA A 24 2.12 -17.98 -9.88
CA ALA A 24 2.40 -19.10 -10.74
C ALA A 24 1.61 -20.33 -10.29
N PHE A 25 1.20 -21.17 -11.25
CA PHE A 25 0.50 -22.45 -10.98
C PHE A 25 -0.71 -22.33 -10.04
N GLY A 26 -1.51 -21.25 -10.16
CA GLY A 26 -2.67 -21.00 -9.32
C GLY A 26 -2.34 -20.59 -7.87
N THR A 27 -1.07 -20.33 -7.56
CA THR A 27 -0.62 -19.90 -6.24
C THR A 27 -0.14 -18.46 -6.27
N LYS A 28 -0.66 -17.62 -5.36
CA LYS A 28 -0.28 -16.21 -5.23
C LYS A 28 1.13 -16.11 -4.65
N ASN A 29 1.96 -15.23 -5.24
CA ASN A 29 3.32 -14.93 -4.80
C ASN A 29 4.24 -16.17 -4.66
N LEU A 30 4.05 -17.19 -5.48
CA LEU A 30 4.80 -18.44 -5.39
C LEU A 30 6.30 -18.25 -5.65
N ILE A 31 6.64 -17.39 -6.59
CA ILE A 31 8.02 -17.08 -6.93
C ILE A 31 8.27 -15.61 -6.61
N GLY A 32 9.29 -15.34 -5.82
CA GLY A 32 9.55 -13.96 -5.42
C GLY A 32 10.97 -13.72 -4.92
N THR A 33 11.30 -12.46 -4.77
CA THR A 33 12.56 -11.99 -4.19
C THR A 33 12.30 -10.87 -3.20
N PHE A 34 13.22 -10.69 -2.28
CA PHE A 34 13.27 -9.53 -1.39
C PHE A 34 14.41 -8.64 -1.86
N GLN A 35 14.07 -7.63 -2.66
CA GLN A 35 15.04 -6.74 -3.27
C GLN A 35 14.52 -5.30 -3.27
N PRO A 36 15.16 -4.38 -2.53
CA PRO A 36 14.80 -2.98 -2.60
C PRO A 36 15.05 -2.43 -4.01
N PRO A 37 14.15 -1.58 -4.55
CA PRO A 37 14.41 -0.87 -5.79
C PRO A 37 15.52 0.17 -5.61
N ALA A 38 16.25 0.48 -6.67
CA ALA A 38 17.22 1.57 -6.68
C ALA A 38 16.53 2.95 -6.62
N ALA A 39 15.32 3.04 -7.18
CA ALA A 39 14.47 4.22 -7.09
C ALA A 39 12.99 3.83 -7.27
N VAL A 40 12.10 4.64 -6.70
CA VAL A 40 10.65 4.58 -6.92
C VAL A 40 10.21 5.97 -7.37
N ILE A 41 9.51 6.04 -8.49
CA ILE A 41 9.00 7.29 -9.08
C ILE A 41 7.47 7.23 -9.00
N ASN A 42 6.90 7.94 -8.02
CA ASN A 42 5.46 8.09 -7.86
C ASN A 42 5.00 9.31 -8.67
N ASP A 43 4.37 9.07 -9.81
CA ASP A 43 3.78 10.12 -10.65
C ASP A 43 2.26 10.11 -10.46
N SER A 44 1.71 11.26 -10.06
CA SER A 44 0.27 11.43 -9.82
C SER A 44 -0.56 11.36 -11.11
N ALA A 45 0.03 11.58 -12.28
CA ALA A 45 -0.67 11.49 -13.57
C ALA A 45 -1.29 10.10 -13.79
N PHE A 46 -0.68 9.04 -13.28
CA PHE A 46 -1.27 7.69 -13.34
C PHE A 46 -2.54 7.58 -12.48
N ILE A 47 -2.60 8.32 -11.35
CA ILE A 47 -3.75 8.28 -10.46
C ILE A 47 -4.95 9.01 -11.08
N ASP A 48 -4.70 10.07 -11.84
CA ASP A 48 -5.76 10.88 -12.45
C ASP A 48 -6.62 10.05 -13.44
N VAL A 49 -5.99 9.12 -14.16
CA VAL A 49 -6.66 8.23 -15.13
C VAL A 49 -7.14 6.89 -14.56
N LEU A 50 -6.87 6.64 -13.28
CA LEU A 50 -7.22 5.38 -12.64
C LEU A 50 -8.73 5.28 -12.38
N PRO A 51 -9.39 4.11 -12.61
CA PRO A 51 -10.78 3.91 -12.25
C PRO A 51 -11.04 4.13 -10.74
N ASP A 52 -12.21 4.67 -10.41
CA ASP A 52 -12.59 4.98 -9.01
C ASP A 52 -12.50 3.79 -8.07
N ARG A 53 -12.85 2.59 -8.55
CA ARG A 53 -12.72 1.34 -7.78
C ARG A 53 -11.29 1.11 -7.33
N GLU A 54 -10.33 1.30 -8.22
CA GLU A 54 -8.91 1.09 -7.94
C GLU A 54 -8.34 2.18 -7.02
N LYS A 55 -8.80 3.44 -7.19
CA LYS A 55 -8.46 4.51 -6.25
C LYS A 55 -8.93 4.15 -4.84
N ARG A 56 -10.19 3.74 -4.70
CA ARG A 56 -10.79 3.38 -3.41
C ARG A 56 -10.12 2.17 -2.76
N ALA A 57 -9.83 1.13 -3.55
CA ALA A 57 -9.16 -0.06 -3.06
C ALA A 57 -7.79 0.26 -2.44
N GLY A 58 -7.00 1.13 -3.09
CA GLY A 58 -5.69 1.53 -2.57
C GLY A 58 -5.74 2.39 -1.31
N MET A 59 -6.83 3.14 -1.06
CA MET A 59 -6.99 3.93 0.17
C MET A 59 -7.15 3.05 1.41
N ALA A 60 -7.67 1.82 1.30
CA ALA A 60 -7.82 0.90 2.42
C ALA A 60 -6.48 0.59 3.10
N GLU A 61 -5.40 0.51 2.34
CA GLU A 61 -4.05 0.33 2.88
C GLU A 61 -3.64 1.51 3.78
N ALA A 62 -3.91 2.74 3.36
CA ALA A 62 -3.58 3.93 4.17
C ALA A 62 -4.36 3.95 5.49
N VAL A 63 -5.64 3.55 5.48
CA VAL A 63 -6.44 3.41 6.71
C VAL A 63 -5.80 2.36 7.64
N LYS A 64 -5.44 1.20 7.11
CA LYS A 64 -4.78 0.15 7.88
C LYS A 64 -3.48 0.64 8.53
N VAL A 65 -2.62 1.27 7.74
CA VAL A 65 -1.32 1.77 8.22
C VAL A 65 -1.48 2.87 9.26
N ALA A 66 -2.42 3.80 9.05
CA ALA A 66 -2.73 4.86 10.00
C ALA A 66 -3.18 4.28 11.35
N LEU A 67 -4.13 3.36 11.35
CA LEU A 67 -4.62 2.68 12.57
C LEU A 67 -3.50 2.01 13.39
N ILE A 68 -2.47 1.49 12.72
CA ILE A 68 -1.40 0.73 13.38
C ILE A 68 -0.25 1.64 13.82
N ARG A 69 0.02 2.73 13.09
CA ARG A 69 1.29 3.44 13.19
C ARG A 69 1.22 4.93 13.47
N ASP A 70 0.10 5.58 13.18
CA ASP A 70 0.05 7.05 13.19
C ASP A 70 -1.38 7.54 13.46
N ALA A 71 -1.69 7.81 14.72
CA ALA A 71 -3.00 8.30 15.16
C ALA A 71 -3.35 9.64 14.50
N ASP A 72 -2.38 10.56 14.37
CA ASP A 72 -2.59 11.87 13.74
C ASP A 72 -2.92 11.70 12.24
N PHE A 73 -2.39 10.64 11.62
CA PHE A 73 -2.76 10.32 10.25
C PHE A 73 -4.17 9.75 10.15
N PHE A 74 -4.57 8.95 11.12
CA PHE A 74 -5.92 8.41 11.16
C PHE A 74 -6.96 9.53 11.38
N GLU A 75 -6.73 10.43 12.33
CA GLU A 75 -7.59 11.61 12.55
C GLU A 75 -7.69 12.47 11.28
N TRP A 76 -6.56 12.72 10.63
CA TRP A 76 -6.54 13.45 9.36
C TRP A 76 -7.35 12.75 8.25
N LEU A 77 -7.31 11.40 8.18
CA LEU A 77 -8.13 10.63 7.23
C LEU A 77 -9.63 10.81 7.52
N GLU A 78 -10.04 10.80 8.79
CA GLU A 78 -11.43 11.04 9.19
C GLU A 78 -11.88 12.46 8.81
N GLU A 79 -11.11 13.47 9.14
CA GLU A 79 -11.39 14.87 8.80
C GLU A 79 -11.54 15.10 7.28
N ASN A 80 -10.76 14.39 6.48
CA ASN A 80 -10.76 14.51 5.03
C ASN A 80 -11.59 13.44 4.30
N ALA A 81 -12.37 12.63 5.02
CA ALA A 81 -13.07 11.49 4.45
C ALA A 81 -13.98 11.85 3.26
N CYS A 82 -14.72 12.96 3.32
CA CYS A 82 -15.57 13.41 2.22
C CYS A 82 -14.77 13.81 0.98
N LEU A 83 -13.64 14.49 1.16
CA LEU A 83 -12.75 14.89 0.06
C LEU A 83 -12.08 13.66 -0.59
N LEU A 84 -11.66 12.70 0.24
CA LEU A 84 -11.08 11.43 -0.20
C LEU A 84 -12.11 10.57 -0.93
N ALA A 85 -13.34 10.50 -0.45
CA ALA A 85 -14.44 9.78 -1.12
C ALA A 85 -14.75 10.36 -2.51
N GLY A 86 -14.56 11.67 -2.69
CA GLY A 86 -14.66 12.38 -3.97
C GLY A 86 -13.36 12.39 -4.79
N PHE A 87 -12.31 11.71 -4.32
CA PHE A 87 -10.99 11.65 -4.97
C PHE A 87 -10.36 13.02 -5.22
N ALA A 88 -10.57 13.98 -4.32
CA ALA A 88 -9.93 15.28 -4.41
C ALA A 88 -8.39 15.12 -4.50
N ALA A 89 -7.78 15.77 -5.49
CA ALA A 89 -6.41 15.48 -5.91
C ALA A 89 -5.38 15.70 -4.79
N GLU A 90 -5.45 16.83 -4.07
CA GLU A 90 -4.48 17.12 -3.00
C GLU A 90 -4.62 16.19 -1.79
N PRO A 91 -5.82 15.93 -1.23
CA PRO A 91 -5.96 14.94 -0.16
C PRO A 91 -5.49 13.55 -0.58
N LEU A 92 -5.77 13.11 -1.81
CA LEU A 92 -5.36 11.80 -2.28
C LEU A 92 -3.82 11.71 -2.42
N ARG A 93 -3.17 12.74 -2.94
CA ARG A 93 -1.69 12.82 -2.97
C ARG A 93 -1.08 12.82 -1.57
N MET A 94 -1.67 13.54 -0.64
CA MET A 94 -1.22 13.57 0.75
C MET A 94 -1.36 12.20 1.42
N LEU A 95 -2.49 11.51 1.21
CA LEU A 95 -2.72 10.15 1.69
C LEU A 95 -1.64 9.19 1.18
N ILE A 96 -1.40 9.18 -0.14
CA ILE A 96 -0.37 8.33 -0.77
C ILE A 96 1.01 8.61 -0.16
N ARG A 97 1.38 9.88 -0.08
CA ARG A 97 2.69 10.28 0.45
C ARG A 97 2.88 9.88 1.92
N ARG A 98 1.90 10.16 2.79
CA ARG A 98 2.00 9.80 4.23
C ARG A 98 2.11 8.29 4.41
N CYS A 99 1.27 7.53 3.72
CA CYS A 99 1.28 6.08 3.79
C CYS A 99 2.63 5.51 3.29
N ALA A 100 3.12 5.94 2.13
CA ALA A 100 4.42 5.51 1.59
C ALA A 100 5.58 5.81 2.55
N LEU A 101 5.58 6.99 3.20
CA LEU A 101 6.60 7.35 4.18
C LEU A 101 6.57 6.46 5.42
N LEU A 102 5.39 6.04 5.89
CA LEU A 102 5.25 5.12 7.01
C LEU A 102 5.79 3.73 6.66
N HIS A 103 5.51 3.23 5.45
CA HIS A 103 6.10 1.99 4.94
C HIS A 103 7.62 2.08 4.84
N LEU A 104 8.16 3.16 4.26
CA LEU A 104 9.60 3.36 4.17
C LEU A 104 10.28 3.44 5.54
N ARG A 105 9.67 4.11 6.52
CA ARG A 105 10.18 4.14 7.90
C ARG A 105 10.18 2.75 8.52
N GLN A 106 9.13 1.96 8.31
CA GLN A 106 9.06 0.58 8.79
C GLN A 106 10.20 -0.28 8.21
N ILE A 107 10.45 -0.16 6.91
CA ILE A 107 11.54 -0.89 6.23
C ILE A 107 12.91 -0.43 6.73
N ALA A 108 13.12 0.88 6.85
CA ALA A 108 14.42 1.44 7.19
C ALA A 108 14.78 1.34 8.69
N GLN A 109 13.78 1.38 9.58
CA GLN A 109 13.97 1.54 11.02
C GLN A 109 13.35 0.42 11.86
N GLY A 110 12.50 -0.42 11.25
CA GLY A 110 11.78 -1.48 11.97
C GLY A 110 12.62 -2.69 12.40
N GLY A 111 13.89 -2.72 12.05
CA GLY A 111 14.80 -3.84 12.40
C GLY A 111 14.63 -5.10 11.54
N ASP A 112 13.58 -5.18 10.73
CA ASP A 112 13.30 -6.30 9.83
C ASP A 112 12.92 -5.79 8.43
N PRO A 113 13.88 -5.28 7.65
CA PRO A 113 13.63 -4.66 6.35
C PRO A 113 13.07 -5.64 5.31
N PHE A 114 13.18 -6.93 5.55
CA PHE A 114 12.66 -7.98 4.67
C PHE A 114 11.37 -8.63 5.21
N GLU A 115 10.84 -8.15 6.33
CA GLU A 115 9.61 -8.64 6.96
C GLU A 115 9.60 -10.18 7.13
N ARG A 116 10.70 -10.73 7.65
CA ARG A 116 10.91 -12.16 7.85
C ARG A 116 10.41 -12.67 9.19
N GLU A 117 10.25 -11.77 10.15
CA GLU A 117 9.83 -12.11 11.51
C GLU A 117 8.32 -12.28 11.60
N THR A 118 7.88 -13.04 12.60
CA THR A 118 6.47 -13.38 12.79
C THR A 118 5.61 -12.22 13.28
N ALA A 119 6.21 -11.20 13.89
CA ALA A 119 5.52 -9.99 14.35
C ALA A 119 5.49 -8.91 13.25
N ARG A 120 4.63 -9.06 12.27
CA ARG A 120 4.45 -8.13 11.15
C ARG A 120 3.27 -7.21 11.41
N PRO A 121 3.48 -6.02 11.97
CA PRO A 121 2.35 -5.14 12.29
C PRO A 121 1.52 -4.77 11.05
N LEU A 122 2.14 -4.69 9.88
CA LEU A 122 1.46 -4.37 8.62
C LEU A 122 0.66 -5.52 8.01
N ASP A 123 0.78 -6.73 8.56
CA ASP A 123 -0.05 -7.88 8.16
C ASP A 123 -1.46 -7.86 8.81
N PHE A 124 -1.77 -6.83 9.61
CA PHE A 124 -3.08 -6.67 10.22
C PHE A 124 -4.22 -6.76 9.18
N GLY A 125 -5.15 -7.69 9.42
CA GLY A 125 -6.28 -7.93 8.51
C GLY A 125 -5.97 -8.75 7.25
N HIS A 126 -4.70 -9.03 6.92
CA HIS A 126 -4.31 -9.76 5.70
C HIS A 126 -4.95 -11.13 5.58
N TRP A 127 -4.98 -11.90 6.68
CA TRP A 127 -5.58 -13.24 6.67
C TRP A 127 -7.04 -13.21 6.23
N LEU A 128 -7.83 -12.28 6.79
CA LEU A 128 -9.25 -12.14 6.45
C LEU A 128 -9.42 -11.65 5.02
N ALA A 129 -8.64 -10.65 4.60
CA ALA A 129 -8.69 -10.10 3.24
C ALA A 129 -8.39 -11.18 2.19
N HIS A 130 -7.33 -11.97 2.37
CA HIS A 130 -6.99 -13.06 1.46
C HIS A 130 -8.06 -14.17 1.42
N ARG A 131 -8.73 -14.44 2.55
CA ARG A 131 -9.83 -15.40 2.57
C ARG A 131 -11.05 -14.88 1.79
N LEU A 132 -11.37 -13.60 1.94
CA LEU A 132 -12.46 -12.95 1.20
C LEU A 132 -12.17 -12.86 -0.31
N GLU A 133 -10.94 -12.50 -0.69
CA GLU A 133 -10.50 -12.53 -2.10
C GLU A 133 -10.74 -13.91 -2.74
N ALA A 134 -10.30 -14.98 -2.07
CA ALA A 134 -10.47 -16.33 -2.57
C ALA A 134 -11.94 -16.72 -2.75
N LEU A 135 -12.82 -16.31 -1.82
CA LEU A 135 -14.26 -16.57 -1.88
C LEU A 135 -14.98 -15.75 -2.96
N ALA A 136 -14.46 -14.58 -3.29
CA ALA A 136 -15.02 -13.68 -4.31
C ALA A 136 -14.52 -13.98 -5.74
N ASN A 137 -13.66 -14.99 -5.92
CA ASN A 137 -12.99 -15.31 -7.19
C ASN A 137 -12.19 -14.14 -7.77
N TYR A 138 -11.57 -13.34 -6.89
CA TYR A 138 -10.72 -12.19 -7.19
C TYR A 138 -11.40 -10.98 -7.85
#